data_e6317a739ce77921ad5d257bcf77481a
#
_entry.id   e6317a739ce77921ad5d257bcf77481a
#
_cell.length_a   1.000
_cell.length_b   1.000
_cell.length_c   1.000
_cell.angle_alpha   90.00
_cell.angle_beta   90.00
_cell.angle_gamma   90.00
#
_symmetry.space_group_name_H-M   'P 1'
#
loop_
_entity.id
_entity.type
_entity.pdbx_description
1 polymer ?
#
loop_
_entity_poly.entity_id
_entity_poly.type
_entity_poly.pdbx_seq_one_letter_code
_entity_poly.pdbx_strand_id
1 'polypeptide(L)'
;MKTVRVWFRKTGAACYISHLDLTHCMARALHRSRIPLWYTQGFNPRAHMVFALPLPLGMEGDRESVDIKIEEEQITEQEVQERLARSLPATLPVFAVTEPKMKPGKIAWASYRLRLEPEQGSAEELAEKLNALLAQPEIPVDKHTKSGMAHFDLKPYLGELSVSQEKDALTLDLFLPAGSEKNISPFLLTEALAAQQGAAFFCRSVRTNLYDADRKIFE
;
A
#
# COMPACT_ATOMS: atom_id res chain seq x y z
N MET A 1 21.12 9.92 18.83
CA MET A 1 19.84 9.24 18.46
C MET A 1 19.36 9.79 17.12
N LYS A 2 19.17 8.92 16.12
CA LYS A 2 18.69 9.30 14.78
C LYS A 2 17.45 8.53 14.38
N THR A 3 16.65 9.08 13.47
CA THR A 3 15.55 8.39 12.81
C THR A 3 16.00 8.05 11.41
N VAL A 4 15.79 6.80 11.00
CA VAL A 4 16.01 6.37 9.62
C VAL A 4 14.73 5.78 9.05
N ARG A 5 14.52 5.91 7.74
CA ARG A 5 13.41 5.33 6.99
C ARG A 5 13.89 4.10 6.26
N VAL A 6 13.31 2.97 6.60
CA VAL A 6 13.53 1.69 5.93
C VAL A 6 12.51 1.55 4.81
N TRP A 7 12.97 1.43 3.58
CA TRP A 7 12.16 1.19 2.39
C TRP A 7 12.14 -0.29 2.07
N PHE A 8 10.95 -0.83 1.89
CA PHE A 8 10.77 -2.26 1.61
C PHE A 8 9.62 -2.48 0.62
N ARG A 9 9.59 -3.66 0.03
CA ARG A 9 8.44 -4.14 -0.72
C ARG A 9 7.68 -5.16 0.12
N LYS A 10 6.39 -5.29 -0.16
CA LYS A 10 5.53 -6.35 0.38
C LYS A 10 4.99 -7.12 -0.80
N THR A 11 5.50 -8.34 -1.04
CA THR A 11 5.27 -9.08 -2.29
C THR A 11 4.86 -10.53 -2.04
N GLY A 12 4.22 -11.14 -3.04
CA GLY A 12 3.86 -12.55 -3.02
C GLY A 12 3.01 -12.90 -1.79
N ALA A 13 3.34 -13.99 -1.11
CA ALA A 13 2.58 -14.46 0.05
C ALA A 13 2.46 -13.42 1.19
N ALA A 14 3.36 -12.45 1.27
CA ALA A 14 3.26 -11.39 2.27
C ALA A 14 2.06 -10.47 2.06
N CYS A 15 1.46 -10.40 0.85
CA CYS A 15 0.25 -9.58 0.65
C CYS A 15 -0.91 -10.04 1.54
N TYR A 16 -0.94 -11.33 1.94
CA TYR A 16 -1.99 -11.93 2.77
C TYR A 16 -1.76 -11.81 4.28
N ILE A 17 -0.68 -11.15 4.74
CA ILE A 17 -0.54 -10.84 6.17
C ILE A 17 -1.19 -9.48 6.49
N SER A 18 -1.80 -9.39 7.66
CA SER A 18 -2.39 -8.14 8.16
C SER A 18 -1.31 -7.08 8.47
N HIS A 19 -1.72 -5.83 8.61
CA HIS A 19 -0.81 -4.77 9.07
C HIS A 19 -0.22 -5.07 10.46
N LEU A 20 -1.01 -5.68 11.34
CA LEU A 20 -0.56 -6.07 12.68
C LEU A 20 0.52 -7.17 12.59
N ASP A 21 0.33 -8.17 11.74
CA ASP A 21 1.31 -9.24 11.54
C ASP A 21 2.59 -8.73 10.88
N LEU A 22 2.46 -7.79 9.92
CA LEU A 22 3.61 -7.09 9.34
C LEU A 22 4.39 -6.32 10.42
N THR A 23 3.69 -5.62 11.31
CA THR A 23 4.29 -4.90 12.44
C THR A 23 5.06 -5.85 13.37
N HIS A 24 4.45 -7.00 13.72
CA HIS A 24 5.11 -8.01 14.54
C HIS A 24 6.29 -8.66 13.81
N CYS A 25 6.18 -8.92 12.51
CA CYS A 25 7.27 -9.46 11.69
C CYS A 25 8.45 -8.48 11.67
N MET A 26 8.19 -7.20 11.41
CA MET A 26 9.22 -6.14 11.39
C MET A 26 9.88 -5.99 12.77
N ALA A 27 9.11 -5.95 13.86
CA ALA A 27 9.63 -5.86 15.22
C ALA A 27 10.58 -7.02 15.55
N ARG A 28 10.18 -8.26 15.22
CA ARG A 28 11.03 -9.43 15.42
C ARG A 28 12.29 -9.41 14.55
N ALA A 29 12.18 -8.94 13.30
CA ALA A 29 13.32 -8.80 12.40
C ALA A 29 14.32 -7.76 12.92
N LEU A 30 13.84 -6.59 13.35
CA LEU A 30 14.63 -5.54 13.96
C LEU A 30 15.38 -6.05 15.20
N HIS A 31 14.71 -6.80 16.07
CA HIS A 31 15.35 -7.38 17.25
C HIS A 31 16.47 -8.38 16.85
N ARG A 32 16.20 -9.28 15.88
CA ARG A 32 17.21 -10.25 15.42
C ARG A 32 18.39 -9.60 14.71
N SER A 33 18.18 -8.46 14.06
CA SER A 33 19.20 -7.73 13.29
C SER A 33 20.30 -7.11 14.18
N ARG A 34 20.07 -7.05 15.51
CA ARG A 34 20.96 -6.41 16.49
C ARG A 34 21.29 -4.95 16.13
N ILE A 35 20.36 -4.26 15.47
CA ILE A 35 20.42 -2.80 15.29
C ILE A 35 20.17 -2.17 16.67
N PRO A 36 20.95 -1.18 17.10
CA PRO A 36 20.79 -0.51 18.40
C PRO A 36 19.55 0.39 18.38
N LEU A 37 18.38 -0.21 18.59
CA LEU A 37 17.07 0.45 18.51
C LEU A 37 16.78 1.23 19.79
N TRP A 38 16.17 2.38 19.61
CA TRP A 38 15.54 3.09 20.71
C TRP A 38 14.18 2.46 21.05
N TYR A 39 13.96 2.21 22.35
CA TYR A 39 12.73 1.64 22.87
C TYR A 39 11.92 2.71 23.62
N THR A 40 10.58 2.62 23.48
CA THR A 40 9.68 3.47 24.25
C THR A 40 9.84 3.22 25.74
N GLN A 41 9.75 4.28 26.55
CA GLN A 41 9.78 4.17 28.01
C GLN A 41 8.40 3.77 28.53
N GLY A 42 8.34 2.91 29.54
CA GLY A 42 7.10 2.45 30.18
C GLY A 42 7.15 0.96 30.56
N PHE A 43 6.02 0.43 31.01
CA PHE A 43 5.91 -0.96 31.49
C PHE A 43 6.13 -2.02 30.39
N ASN A 44 5.91 -1.68 29.12
CA ASN A 44 6.10 -2.57 27.97
C ASN A 44 6.94 -1.86 26.90
N PRO A 45 8.28 -1.82 27.05
CA PRO A 45 9.16 -1.18 26.06
C PRO A 45 8.97 -1.82 24.67
N ARG A 46 8.79 -0.98 23.65
CA ARG A 46 8.70 -1.41 22.26
C ARG A 46 9.64 -0.60 21.40
N ALA A 47 10.26 -1.23 20.40
CA ALA A 47 11.00 -0.52 19.39
C ALA A 47 10.11 0.53 18.72
N HIS A 48 10.60 1.77 18.63
CA HIS A 48 9.84 2.84 17.98
C HIS A 48 9.81 2.62 16.47
N MET A 49 8.63 2.30 15.96
CA MET A 49 8.36 2.07 14.54
C MET A 49 7.12 2.86 14.11
N VAL A 50 7.23 3.58 13.00
CA VAL A 50 6.10 4.32 12.40
C VAL A 50 6.02 3.95 10.93
N PHE A 51 5.05 3.13 10.55
CA PHE A 51 4.77 2.85 9.14
C PHE A 51 4.17 4.08 8.45
N ALA A 52 4.57 4.33 7.21
CA ALA A 52 4.12 5.50 6.45
C ALA A 52 2.60 5.51 6.27
N LEU A 53 2.04 4.42 5.76
CA LEU A 53 0.60 4.23 5.60
C LEU A 53 0.29 2.73 5.64
N PRO A 54 -0.64 2.25 6.47
CA PRO A 54 -1.07 0.85 6.46
C PRO A 54 -1.47 0.39 5.06
N LEU A 55 -1.01 -0.82 4.68
CA LEU A 55 -1.36 -1.44 3.42
C LEU A 55 -2.52 -2.41 3.64
N PRO A 56 -3.60 -2.37 2.81
CA PRO A 56 -4.71 -3.30 2.91
C PRO A 56 -4.27 -4.76 2.79
N LEU A 57 -5.05 -5.64 3.40
CA LEU A 57 -4.88 -7.09 3.22
C LEU A 57 -5.15 -7.46 1.74
N GLY A 58 -4.36 -8.38 1.20
CA GLY A 58 -4.44 -8.80 -0.20
C GLY A 58 -3.72 -7.87 -1.18
N MET A 59 -3.14 -6.74 -0.71
CA MET A 59 -2.42 -5.79 -1.55
C MET A 59 -0.90 -5.94 -1.39
N GLU A 60 -0.20 -5.95 -2.51
CA GLU A 60 1.25 -5.80 -2.58
C GLU A 60 1.66 -4.32 -2.48
N GLY A 61 2.91 -4.06 -2.12
CA GLY A 61 3.45 -2.71 -2.07
C GLY A 61 4.88 -2.68 -2.64
N ASP A 62 5.11 -1.80 -3.60
CA ASP A 62 6.42 -1.66 -4.25
C ASP A 62 7.34 -0.71 -3.48
N ARG A 63 6.76 0.26 -2.78
CA ARG A 63 7.52 1.30 -2.08
C ARG A 63 6.87 1.63 -0.74
N GLU A 64 6.94 0.67 0.18
CA GLU A 64 6.47 0.83 1.54
C GLU A 64 7.60 1.31 2.45
N SER A 65 7.26 1.96 3.55
CA SER A 65 8.30 2.38 4.49
C SER A 65 7.87 2.32 5.95
N VAL A 66 8.89 2.17 6.79
CA VAL A 66 8.80 2.29 8.25
C VAL A 66 9.94 3.14 8.78
N ASP A 67 9.60 4.14 9.56
CA ASP A 67 10.57 4.97 10.27
C ASP A 67 10.92 4.29 11.60
N ILE A 68 12.20 4.11 11.87
CA ILE A 68 12.72 3.52 13.10
C ILE A 68 13.68 4.49 13.78
N LYS A 69 13.71 4.47 15.12
CA LYS A 69 14.69 5.25 15.91
C LYS A 69 15.84 4.36 16.34
N ILE A 70 17.05 4.88 16.19
CA ILE A 70 18.32 4.21 16.51
C ILE A 70 19.04 5.03 17.56
N GLU A 71 19.55 4.38 18.61
CA GLU A 71 20.30 5.05 19.69
C GLU A 71 21.70 5.45 19.27
N GLU A 72 22.38 4.59 18.49
CA GLU A 72 23.75 4.79 18.04
C GLU A 72 23.79 5.58 16.73
N GLU A 73 24.48 6.70 16.71
CA GLU A 73 24.59 7.56 15.53
C GLU A 73 25.64 7.08 14.53
N GLN A 74 26.57 6.22 14.95
CA GLN A 74 27.68 5.75 14.12
C GLN A 74 27.28 4.66 13.12
N ILE A 75 26.18 3.93 13.37
CA ILE A 75 25.70 2.92 12.41
C ILE A 75 25.25 3.58 11.11
N THR A 76 25.74 3.09 9.98
CA THR A 76 25.40 3.62 8.66
C THR A 76 24.05 3.10 8.16
N GLU A 77 23.41 3.84 7.25
CA GLU A 77 22.17 3.42 6.58
C GLU A 77 22.36 2.09 5.83
N GLN A 78 23.51 1.92 5.18
CA GLN A 78 23.86 0.68 4.50
C GLN A 78 23.94 -0.51 5.47
N GLU A 79 24.57 -0.34 6.62
CA GLU A 79 24.67 -1.39 7.64
C GLU A 79 23.30 -1.76 8.22
N VAL A 80 22.41 -0.78 8.44
CA VAL A 80 21.01 -1.02 8.84
C VAL A 80 20.30 -1.82 7.76
N GLN A 81 20.43 -1.45 6.49
CA GLN A 81 19.84 -2.14 5.37
C GLN A 81 20.29 -3.61 5.31
N GLU A 82 21.58 -3.87 5.34
CA GLU A 82 22.15 -5.22 5.26
C GLU A 82 21.71 -6.12 6.42
N ARG A 83 21.79 -5.61 7.65
CA ARG A 83 21.39 -6.36 8.85
C ARG A 83 19.90 -6.70 8.83
N LEU A 84 19.05 -5.75 8.43
CA LEU A 84 17.61 -5.96 8.39
C LEU A 84 17.21 -6.87 7.22
N ALA A 85 17.82 -6.72 6.05
CA ALA A 85 17.56 -7.57 4.89
C ALA A 85 17.85 -9.06 5.18
N ARG A 86 18.89 -9.37 5.96
CA ARG A 86 19.20 -10.77 6.41
C ARG A 86 18.18 -11.29 7.42
N SER A 87 17.42 -10.42 8.07
CA SER A 87 16.48 -10.77 9.15
C SER A 87 15.02 -10.84 8.70
N LEU A 88 14.69 -10.34 7.50
CA LEU A 88 13.37 -10.37 6.92
C LEU A 88 13.19 -11.52 5.93
N PRO A 89 11.95 -12.01 5.72
CA PRO A 89 11.69 -12.99 4.68
C PRO A 89 11.86 -12.38 3.28
N ALA A 90 12.13 -13.23 2.27
CA ALA A 90 12.32 -12.81 0.89
C ALA A 90 11.12 -12.05 0.28
N THR A 91 9.93 -12.23 0.84
CA THR A 91 8.69 -11.52 0.45
C THR A 91 8.58 -10.09 1.03
N LEU A 92 9.52 -9.70 1.88
CA LEU A 92 9.65 -8.36 2.46
C LEU A 92 11.07 -7.79 2.21
N PRO A 93 11.53 -7.68 0.95
CA PRO A 93 12.89 -7.23 0.66
C PRO A 93 13.07 -5.74 1.01
N VAL A 94 14.11 -5.44 1.78
CA VAL A 94 14.56 -4.06 2.04
C VAL A 94 15.47 -3.64 0.90
N PHE A 95 15.14 -2.52 0.25
CA PHE A 95 15.90 -2.04 -0.89
C PHE A 95 16.65 -0.72 -0.67
N ALA A 96 16.28 0.04 0.38
CA ALA A 96 16.99 1.25 0.78
C ALA A 96 16.76 1.58 2.25
N VAL A 97 17.70 2.33 2.83
CA VAL A 97 17.55 3.02 4.10
C VAL A 97 18.02 4.44 3.90
N THR A 98 17.21 5.41 4.31
CA THR A 98 17.47 6.84 4.09
C THR A 98 17.10 7.66 5.33
N GLU A 99 17.53 8.90 5.37
CA GLU A 99 16.96 9.87 6.30
C GLU A 99 15.55 10.27 5.86
N PRO A 100 14.55 10.33 6.78
CA PRO A 100 13.20 10.78 6.44
C PRO A 100 13.17 12.27 6.06
N LYS A 101 12.70 12.59 4.86
CA LYS A 101 12.49 13.99 4.43
C LYS A 101 11.09 14.51 4.73
N MET A 102 10.10 13.63 4.69
CA MET A 102 8.68 13.96 4.97
C MET A 102 8.15 13.10 6.12
N LYS A 103 7.27 13.66 6.93
CA LYS A 103 6.56 12.89 7.97
C LYS A 103 5.40 12.10 7.34
N PRO A 104 5.10 10.87 7.83
CA PRO A 104 3.97 10.06 7.31
C PRO A 104 2.62 10.80 7.24
N GLY A 105 2.35 11.70 8.19
CA GLY A 105 1.13 12.52 8.20
C GLY A 105 0.99 13.52 7.05
N LYS A 106 1.99 13.67 6.18
CA LYS A 106 1.91 14.47 4.95
C LYS A 106 1.40 13.69 3.74
N ILE A 107 1.26 12.37 3.85
CA ILE A 107 0.71 11.54 2.78
C ILE A 107 -0.75 11.93 2.54
N ALA A 108 -1.08 12.23 1.28
CA ALA A 108 -2.41 12.63 0.83
C ALA A 108 -2.91 11.80 -0.37
N TRP A 109 -2.00 11.18 -1.13
CA TRP A 109 -2.31 10.43 -2.34
C TRP A 109 -1.47 9.16 -2.44
N ALA A 110 -1.98 8.20 -3.20
CA ALA A 110 -1.24 6.99 -3.59
C ALA A 110 -1.57 6.59 -5.03
N SER A 111 -0.58 6.01 -5.69
CA SER A 111 -0.78 5.34 -6.98
C SER A 111 -0.90 3.84 -6.78
N TYR A 112 -1.78 3.24 -7.58
CA TYR A 112 -2.08 1.81 -7.53
C TYR A 112 -2.09 1.23 -8.92
N ARG A 113 -1.69 -0.03 -9.02
CA ARG A 113 -1.88 -0.86 -10.22
C ARG A 113 -2.71 -2.06 -9.87
N LEU A 114 -3.79 -2.27 -10.62
CA LEU A 114 -4.63 -3.45 -10.52
C LEU A 114 -4.51 -4.23 -11.83
N ARG A 115 -4.18 -5.51 -11.75
CA ARG A 115 -4.24 -6.44 -12.87
C ARG A 115 -5.46 -7.34 -12.67
N LEU A 116 -6.38 -7.29 -13.62
CA LEU A 116 -7.63 -8.05 -13.62
C LEU A 116 -7.54 -9.13 -14.68
N GLU A 117 -7.57 -10.39 -14.26
CA GLU A 117 -7.59 -11.57 -15.12
C GLU A 117 -8.99 -12.17 -15.09
N PRO A 118 -9.75 -12.18 -16.20
CA PRO A 118 -11.11 -12.70 -16.20
C PRO A 118 -11.11 -14.19 -15.82
N GLU A 119 -12.03 -14.60 -14.95
CA GLU A 119 -12.24 -16.02 -14.61
C GLU A 119 -12.95 -16.76 -15.74
N GLN A 120 -13.78 -16.04 -16.51
CA GLN A 120 -14.52 -16.54 -17.66
C GLN A 120 -14.57 -15.45 -18.73
N GLY A 121 -14.64 -15.86 -20.00
CA GLY A 121 -14.65 -14.93 -21.11
C GLY A 121 -13.26 -14.39 -21.47
N SER A 122 -13.22 -13.22 -22.05
CA SER A 122 -12.00 -12.60 -22.55
C SER A 122 -11.68 -11.27 -21.85
N ALA A 123 -10.47 -10.77 -22.03
CA ALA A 123 -10.07 -9.44 -21.56
C ALA A 123 -10.89 -8.34 -22.28
N GLU A 124 -11.29 -8.56 -23.53
CA GLU A 124 -12.16 -7.66 -24.28
C GLU A 124 -13.54 -7.51 -23.62
N GLU A 125 -14.17 -8.63 -23.26
CA GLU A 125 -15.48 -8.62 -22.57
C GLU A 125 -15.37 -7.94 -21.19
N LEU A 126 -14.27 -8.16 -20.49
CA LEU A 126 -14.01 -7.47 -19.21
C LEU A 126 -13.81 -5.96 -19.43
N ALA A 127 -13.12 -5.56 -20.52
CA ALA A 127 -12.96 -4.16 -20.88
C ALA A 127 -14.29 -3.48 -21.25
N GLU A 128 -15.18 -4.18 -21.96
CA GLU A 128 -16.54 -3.69 -22.28
C GLU A 128 -17.34 -3.45 -20.99
N LYS A 129 -17.31 -4.38 -20.05
CA LYS A 129 -17.97 -4.23 -18.75
C LYS A 129 -17.40 -3.05 -17.94
N LEU A 130 -16.07 -2.89 -17.92
CA LEU A 130 -15.43 -1.75 -17.29
C LEU A 130 -15.84 -0.44 -17.95
N ASN A 131 -15.84 -0.36 -19.29
CA ASN A 131 -16.27 0.82 -20.02
C ASN A 131 -17.75 1.16 -19.75
N ALA A 132 -18.62 0.15 -19.67
CA ALA A 132 -20.04 0.34 -19.32
C ALA A 132 -20.19 0.90 -17.88
N LEU A 133 -19.39 0.43 -16.91
CA LEU A 133 -19.36 0.99 -15.57
C LEU A 133 -18.86 2.45 -15.59
N LEU A 134 -17.76 2.70 -16.29
CA LEU A 134 -17.17 4.04 -16.38
C LEU A 134 -18.03 5.04 -17.17
N ALA A 135 -18.91 4.60 -18.04
CA ALA A 135 -19.87 5.45 -18.76
C ALA A 135 -21.04 5.93 -17.90
N GLN A 136 -21.29 5.32 -16.75
CA GLN A 136 -22.36 5.75 -15.85
C GLN A 136 -22.11 7.17 -15.34
N PRO A 137 -23.17 7.98 -15.11
CA PRO A 137 -23.04 9.34 -14.55
C PRO A 137 -22.48 9.31 -13.13
N GLU A 138 -22.81 8.27 -12.35
CA GLU A 138 -22.36 8.03 -10.98
C GLU A 138 -21.97 6.56 -10.82
N ILE A 139 -21.01 6.29 -9.95
CA ILE A 139 -20.61 4.93 -9.55
C ILE A 139 -20.83 4.83 -8.04
N PRO A 140 -22.06 4.51 -7.58
CA PRO A 140 -22.35 4.40 -6.17
C PRO A 140 -21.62 3.21 -5.56
N VAL A 141 -20.94 3.43 -4.45
CA VAL A 141 -20.21 2.42 -3.69
C VAL A 141 -20.46 2.57 -2.20
N ASP A 142 -20.36 1.45 -1.50
CA ASP A 142 -20.51 1.38 -0.07
C ASP A 142 -19.16 1.24 0.60
N LYS A 143 -18.89 2.08 1.57
CA LYS A 143 -17.64 2.03 2.34
C LYS A 143 -17.94 1.84 3.82
N HIS A 144 -17.33 0.81 4.42
CA HIS A 144 -17.33 0.66 5.87
C HIS A 144 -16.52 1.77 6.53
N THR A 145 -17.15 2.50 7.42
CA THR A 145 -16.54 3.54 8.24
C THR A 145 -16.67 3.19 9.71
N LYS A 146 -15.98 3.90 10.58
CA LYS A 146 -16.12 3.72 12.04
C LYS A 146 -17.55 4.01 12.56
N SER A 147 -18.30 4.82 11.83
CA SER A 147 -19.69 5.21 12.15
C SER A 147 -20.74 4.37 11.42
N GLY A 148 -20.37 3.36 10.64
CA GLY A 148 -21.26 2.51 9.86
C GLY A 148 -20.98 2.52 8.37
N MET A 149 -21.98 2.16 7.55
CA MET A 149 -21.87 2.20 6.09
C MET A 149 -22.01 3.65 5.60
N ALA A 150 -21.09 4.07 4.73
CA ALA A 150 -21.18 5.33 4.02
C ALA A 150 -21.34 5.06 2.53
N HIS A 151 -22.39 5.65 1.93
CA HIS A 151 -22.62 5.63 0.50
C HIS A 151 -21.99 6.85 -0.13
N PHE A 152 -21.20 6.68 -1.19
CA PHE A 152 -20.66 7.81 -1.93
C PHE A 152 -20.42 7.45 -3.39
N ASP A 153 -20.32 8.47 -4.23
CA ASP A 153 -19.99 8.31 -5.65
C ASP A 153 -18.47 8.21 -5.83
N LEU A 154 -18.02 7.09 -6.44
CA LEU A 154 -16.62 6.85 -6.76
C LEU A 154 -16.17 7.60 -8.02
N LYS A 155 -17.09 7.93 -8.93
CA LYS A 155 -16.81 8.51 -10.24
C LYS A 155 -15.88 9.71 -10.23
N PRO A 156 -16.04 10.72 -9.33
CA PRO A 156 -15.16 11.90 -9.28
C PRO A 156 -13.68 11.59 -9.00
N TYR A 157 -13.37 10.40 -8.45
CA TYR A 157 -12.02 9.99 -8.09
C TYR A 157 -11.31 9.18 -9.18
N LEU A 158 -12.00 8.88 -10.28
CA LEU A 158 -11.47 8.08 -11.38
C LEU A 158 -10.95 8.93 -12.55
N GLY A 159 -10.82 10.23 -12.37
CA GLY A 159 -10.38 11.14 -13.44
C GLY A 159 -8.96 10.88 -13.97
N GLU A 160 -8.12 10.22 -13.18
CA GLU A 160 -6.75 9.84 -13.55
C GLU A 160 -6.60 8.32 -13.72
N LEU A 161 -7.71 7.60 -13.91
CA LEU A 161 -7.67 6.19 -14.26
C LEU A 161 -7.13 6.01 -15.69
N SER A 162 -6.10 5.20 -15.86
CA SER A 162 -5.70 4.69 -17.15
C SER A 162 -5.92 3.19 -17.24
N VAL A 163 -6.33 2.73 -18.41
CA VAL A 163 -6.64 1.32 -18.68
C VAL A 163 -5.77 0.87 -19.84
N SER A 164 -5.04 -0.22 -19.65
CA SER A 164 -4.33 -0.92 -20.72
C SER A 164 -4.81 -2.36 -20.79
N GLN A 165 -5.05 -2.83 -22.01
CA GLN A 165 -5.49 -4.19 -22.27
C GLN A 165 -4.31 -5.03 -22.75
N GLU A 166 -4.11 -6.16 -22.09
CA GLU A 166 -3.21 -7.22 -22.53
C GLU A 166 -4.04 -8.37 -23.12
N LYS A 167 -3.37 -9.40 -23.64
CA LYS A 167 -4.04 -10.53 -24.29
C LYS A 167 -5.05 -11.24 -23.33
N ASP A 168 -4.70 -11.35 -22.07
CA ASP A 168 -5.40 -12.16 -21.06
C ASP A 168 -5.80 -11.37 -19.80
N ALA A 169 -5.57 -10.06 -19.78
CA ALA A 169 -5.82 -9.24 -18.60
C ALA A 169 -6.06 -7.76 -18.93
N LEU A 170 -6.67 -7.04 -18.00
CA LEU A 170 -6.65 -5.57 -17.95
C LEU A 170 -5.73 -5.09 -16.86
N THR A 171 -4.94 -4.07 -17.17
CA THR A 171 -4.16 -3.34 -16.17
C THR A 171 -4.76 -1.95 -15.98
N LEU A 172 -5.09 -1.62 -14.74
CA LEU A 172 -5.67 -0.35 -14.33
C LEU A 172 -4.65 0.39 -13.47
N ASP A 173 -4.20 1.56 -13.91
CA ASP A 173 -3.41 2.45 -13.07
C ASP A 173 -4.33 3.55 -12.49
N LEU A 174 -4.32 3.71 -11.17
CA LEU A 174 -5.18 4.61 -10.42
C LEU A 174 -4.34 5.55 -9.57
N PHE A 175 -4.82 6.78 -9.43
CA PHE A 175 -4.27 7.76 -8.50
C PHE A 175 -5.39 8.25 -7.57
N LEU A 176 -5.35 7.84 -6.30
CA LEU A 176 -6.45 8.02 -5.36
C LEU A 176 -6.01 8.73 -4.09
N PRO A 177 -6.91 9.49 -3.43
CA PRO A 177 -6.68 9.99 -2.09
C PRO A 177 -6.31 8.87 -1.13
N ALA A 178 -5.20 9.06 -0.40
CA ALA A 178 -4.69 8.09 0.57
C ALA A 178 -4.01 8.83 1.73
N GLY A 179 -4.43 8.58 2.94
CA GLY A 179 -3.87 9.25 4.12
C GLY A 179 -4.84 9.23 5.30
N SER A 180 -4.52 10.03 6.31
CA SER A 180 -5.32 10.11 7.54
C SER A 180 -6.65 10.86 7.38
N GLU A 181 -6.70 11.87 6.51
CA GLU A 181 -7.89 12.69 6.29
C GLU A 181 -8.87 12.02 5.33
N LYS A 182 -8.36 11.52 4.23
CA LYS A 182 -9.15 10.85 3.21
C LYS A 182 -8.40 9.64 2.66
N ASN A 183 -9.11 8.53 2.60
CA ASN A 183 -8.54 7.29 2.05
C ASN A 183 -9.61 6.58 1.20
N ILE A 184 -9.32 6.39 -0.08
CA ILE A 184 -10.19 5.67 -1.02
C ILE A 184 -9.47 4.40 -1.46
N SER A 185 -10.09 3.26 -1.14
CA SER A 185 -9.55 1.96 -1.54
C SER A 185 -9.73 1.74 -3.04
N PRO A 186 -8.70 1.30 -3.78
CA PRO A 186 -8.86 0.92 -5.17
C PRO A 186 -9.79 -0.30 -5.35
N PHE A 187 -9.98 -1.12 -4.32
CA PHE A 187 -10.90 -2.25 -4.35
C PHE A 187 -12.36 -1.84 -4.54
N LEU A 188 -12.74 -0.60 -4.19
CA LEU A 188 -14.10 -0.11 -4.44
C LEU A 188 -14.46 -0.12 -5.94
N LEU A 189 -13.49 0.11 -6.83
CA LEU A 189 -13.71 0.01 -8.27
C LEU A 189 -13.94 -1.45 -8.70
N THR A 190 -13.14 -2.37 -8.18
CA THR A 190 -13.29 -3.81 -8.51
C THR A 190 -14.57 -4.40 -7.93
N GLU A 191 -14.95 -3.98 -6.73
CA GLU A 191 -16.23 -4.36 -6.10
C GLU A 191 -17.42 -3.82 -6.90
N ALA A 192 -17.37 -2.55 -7.35
CA ALA A 192 -18.41 -1.97 -8.22
C ALA A 192 -18.48 -2.70 -9.57
N LEU A 193 -17.34 -3.02 -10.18
CA LEU A 193 -17.28 -3.75 -11.44
C LEU A 193 -17.91 -5.15 -11.31
N ALA A 194 -17.60 -5.87 -10.25
CA ALA A 194 -18.19 -7.18 -9.98
C ALA A 194 -19.69 -7.08 -9.69
N ALA A 195 -20.11 -6.17 -8.81
CA ALA A 195 -21.49 -6.08 -8.35
C ALA A 195 -22.44 -5.49 -9.43
N GLN A 196 -22.02 -4.44 -10.14
CA GLN A 196 -22.91 -3.71 -11.07
C GLN A 196 -22.85 -4.25 -12.50
N GLN A 197 -21.75 -4.89 -12.91
CA GLN A 197 -21.56 -5.42 -14.26
C GLN A 197 -21.48 -6.95 -14.32
N GLY A 198 -21.61 -7.63 -13.17
CA GLY A 198 -21.51 -9.08 -13.10
C GLY A 198 -20.16 -9.61 -13.61
N ALA A 199 -19.07 -8.86 -13.40
CA ALA A 199 -17.74 -9.27 -13.81
C ALA A 199 -17.11 -10.21 -12.76
N ALA A 200 -16.55 -11.33 -13.22
CA ALA A 200 -15.77 -12.26 -12.39
C ALA A 200 -14.32 -12.26 -12.88
N PHE A 201 -13.38 -11.99 -11.99
CA PHE A 201 -11.97 -11.88 -12.31
C PHE A 201 -11.09 -12.10 -11.07
N PHE A 202 -9.87 -12.56 -11.29
CA PHE A 202 -8.80 -12.46 -10.29
C PHE A 202 -8.19 -11.06 -10.33
N CYS A 203 -7.99 -10.46 -9.15
CA CYS A 203 -7.38 -9.15 -9.04
C CYS A 203 -6.06 -9.23 -8.27
N ARG A 204 -4.96 -8.89 -8.94
CA ARG A 204 -3.69 -8.61 -8.29
C ARG A 204 -3.56 -7.10 -8.15
N SER A 205 -3.33 -6.63 -6.92
CA SER A 205 -3.28 -5.21 -6.61
C SER A 205 -1.93 -4.85 -6.00
N VAL A 206 -1.37 -3.72 -6.44
CA VAL A 206 -0.08 -3.19 -5.97
C VAL A 206 -0.23 -1.71 -5.68
N ARG A 207 0.19 -1.26 -4.49
CA ARG A 207 0.44 0.16 -4.25
C ARG A 207 1.86 0.49 -4.73
N THR A 208 1.97 1.36 -5.72
CA THR A 208 3.25 1.65 -6.36
C THR A 208 4.01 2.78 -5.68
N ASN A 209 3.31 3.85 -5.27
CA ASN A 209 3.93 4.97 -4.56
C ASN A 209 2.93 5.69 -3.63
N LEU A 210 3.49 6.50 -2.73
CA LEU A 210 2.79 7.45 -1.87
C LEU A 210 3.23 8.88 -2.23
N TYR A 211 2.34 9.86 -2.03
CA TYR A 211 2.59 11.26 -2.39
C TYR A 211 1.99 12.20 -1.32
N ASP A 212 2.55 13.39 -1.22
CA ASP A 212 2.01 14.49 -0.41
C ASP A 212 0.82 15.20 -1.10
N ALA A 213 0.34 16.27 -0.48
CA ALA A 213 -0.77 17.07 -1.01
C ALA A 213 -0.43 17.80 -2.32
N ASP A 214 0.84 18.09 -2.56
CA ASP A 214 1.35 18.73 -3.78
C ASP A 214 1.71 17.70 -4.87
N ARG A 215 1.38 16.42 -4.65
CA ARG A 215 1.71 15.27 -5.53
C ARG A 215 3.20 15.00 -5.69
N LYS A 216 4.02 15.45 -4.75
CA LYS A 216 5.42 15.07 -4.69
C LYS A 216 5.54 13.69 -4.09
N ILE A 217 6.46 12.88 -4.64
CA ILE A 217 6.74 11.54 -4.12
C ILE A 217 7.15 11.64 -2.66
N PHE A 218 6.54 10.81 -1.83
CA PHE A 218 6.86 10.70 -0.41
C PHE A 218 8.27 10.12 -0.23
N GLU A 219 9.12 10.90 0.49
CA GLU A 219 10.53 10.60 0.78
C GLU A 219 10.90 10.77 2.26
#